data_2e812ab7ebd33691e9f7fe8dce59139c
#
_entry.id   2e812ab7ebd33691e9f7fe8dce59139c
#
_cell.length_a   1.000
_cell.length_b   1.000
_cell.length_c   1.000
_cell.angle_alpha   90.00
_cell.angle_beta   90.00
_cell.angle_gamma   90.00
#
_symmetry.space_group_name_H-M   'P 1'
#
loop_
_entity.id
_entity.type
_entity.pdbx_description
1 polymer ?
#
loop_
_entity_poly.entity_id
_entity_poly.type
_entity_poly.pdbx_seq_one_letter_code
_entity_poly.pdbx_strand_id
1 'polypeptide(L)'
;LTVREDGEVRYRPTVHYAYHPCDAAVLSLHEFAGKNWQIQAHKRLMVDEIVSGTDELGVLLMGHARGAYWYGSQLSIEEARRLAPRNNATSLQVTAAVLAGVIWAMENPRRGIVEPEEMDFERVLEVCAPYLGKLTGAYSDWTPLLDRGRLFAEDLDRDDPWQFKNFRVS
;
A
#
# COMPACT_ATOMS: atom_id res chain seq x y z
N LEU A 1 5.83 -2.29 -15.92
CA LEU A 1 5.71 -0.81 -16.07
C LEU A 1 6.76 -0.17 -17.00
N THR A 2 7.70 -0.95 -17.55
CA THR A 2 8.68 -0.41 -18.51
C THR A 2 8.05 -0.34 -19.91
N VAL A 3 7.99 0.86 -20.48
CA VAL A 3 7.56 1.07 -21.86
C VAL A 3 8.78 1.10 -22.77
N ARG A 4 8.75 0.32 -23.85
CA ARG A 4 9.80 0.26 -24.88
C ARG A 4 9.21 0.60 -26.25
N GLU A 5 9.98 1.36 -27.02
CA GLU A 5 9.71 1.64 -28.43
C GLU A 5 10.98 1.31 -29.21
N ASP A 6 10.86 0.55 -30.28
CA ASP A 6 12.00 0.12 -31.10
C ASP A 6 13.15 -0.54 -30.32
N GLY A 7 12.82 -1.25 -29.23
CA GLY A 7 13.80 -1.87 -28.33
C GLY A 7 14.38 -0.96 -27.25
N GLU A 8 14.25 0.35 -27.39
CA GLU A 8 14.72 1.36 -26.45
C GLU A 8 13.72 1.61 -25.31
N VAL A 9 14.23 1.80 -24.09
CA VAL A 9 13.40 2.17 -22.94
C VAL A 9 12.98 3.63 -23.06
N ARG A 10 11.68 3.88 -23.21
CA ARG A 10 11.09 5.21 -23.23
C ARG A 10 10.63 5.69 -21.86
N TYR A 11 10.17 4.76 -21.04
CA TYR A 11 9.70 5.06 -19.70
C TYR A 11 9.96 3.88 -18.78
N ARG A 12 10.48 4.17 -17.61
CA ARG A 12 10.70 3.18 -16.56
C ARG A 12 10.60 3.86 -15.18
N PRO A 13 9.46 3.74 -14.50
CA PRO A 13 9.29 4.33 -13.18
C PRO A 13 10.12 3.60 -12.14
N THR A 14 10.47 4.29 -11.07
CA THR A 14 10.89 3.68 -9.82
C THR A 14 9.65 3.30 -9.03
N VAL A 15 9.63 2.09 -8.47
CA VAL A 15 8.52 1.56 -7.69
C VAL A 15 9.01 1.27 -6.28
N HIS A 16 8.26 1.76 -5.29
CA HIS A 16 8.51 1.51 -3.87
C HIS A 16 7.27 0.89 -3.24
N TYR A 17 7.49 -0.01 -2.32
CA TYR A 17 6.50 -0.38 -1.33
C TYR A 17 6.84 0.36 -0.03
N ALA A 18 5.88 1.11 0.49
CA ALA A 18 6.00 1.80 1.75
C ALA A 18 4.91 1.32 2.70
N TYR A 19 5.29 1.06 3.94
CA TYR A 19 4.39 0.64 5.00
C TYR A 19 4.61 1.51 6.23
N HIS A 20 3.54 2.12 6.74
CA HIS A 20 3.55 2.91 7.95
C HIS A 20 2.65 2.25 9.01
N PRO A 21 3.21 1.43 9.91
CA PRO A 21 2.44 0.78 10.97
C PRO A 21 1.98 1.81 12.01
N CYS A 22 0.91 1.48 12.75
CA CYS A 22 0.47 2.28 13.87
C CYS A 22 1.49 2.22 15.04
N ASP A 23 1.43 3.19 15.95
CA ASP A 23 2.35 3.29 17.09
C ASP A 23 2.37 2.02 17.95
N ALA A 24 1.22 1.39 18.17
CA ALA A 24 1.14 0.13 18.91
C ALA A 24 1.95 -0.99 18.25
N ALA A 25 1.94 -1.08 16.92
CA ALA A 25 2.76 -2.05 16.19
C ALA A 25 4.26 -1.71 16.28
N VAL A 26 4.62 -0.44 16.20
CA VAL A 26 6.02 0.01 16.38
C VAL A 26 6.52 -0.34 17.77
N LEU A 27 5.74 -0.07 18.81
CA LEU A 27 6.10 -0.42 20.20
C LEU A 27 6.24 -1.93 20.38
N SER A 28 5.39 -2.72 19.74
CA SER A 28 5.49 -4.19 19.74
C SER A 28 6.79 -4.68 19.09
N LEU A 29 7.24 -4.03 18.02
CA LEU A 29 8.54 -4.33 17.39
C LEU A 29 9.71 -3.98 18.31
N HIS A 30 9.64 -2.85 19.03
CA HIS A 30 10.66 -2.48 20.02
C HIS A 30 10.73 -3.49 21.17
N GLU A 31 9.58 -3.95 21.67
CA GLU A 31 9.54 -5.02 22.69
C GLU A 31 10.15 -6.32 22.15
N PHE A 32 9.83 -6.69 20.92
CA PHE A 32 10.38 -7.88 20.27
C PHE A 32 11.90 -7.81 20.12
N ALA A 33 12.42 -6.65 19.68
CA ALA A 33 13.86 -6.40 19.61
C ALA A 33 14.52 -6.47 21.00
N GLY A 34 13.89 -5.87 22.02
CA GLY A 34 14.37 -5.92 23.41
C GLY A 34 14.42 -7.33 24.01
N LYS A 35 13.64 -8.25 23.45
CA LYS A 35 13.66 -9.68 23.79
C LYS A 35 14.62 -10.49 22.90
N ASN A 36 15.60 -9.87 22.28
CA ASN A 36 16.53 -10.48 21.33
C ASN A 36 15.84 -11.25 20.21
N TRP A 37 14.75 -10.73 19.68
CA TRP A 37 13.96 -11.31 18.60
C TRP A 37 13.35 -12.69 18.93
N GLN A 38 13.16 -12.97 20.20
CA GLN A 38 12.51 -14.21 20.64
C GLN A 38 10.99 -14.08 20.54
N ILE A 39 10.40 -14.95 19.74
CA ILE A 39 8.94 -15.01 19.59
C ILE A 39 8.31 -15.50 20.89
N GLN A 40 7.22 -14.87 21.29
CA GLN A 40 6.45 -15.26 22.46
C GLN A 40 5.95 -16.73 22.39
N ALA A 41 5.93 -17.41 23.52
CA ALA A 41 5.54 -18.82 23.60
C ALA A 41 4.07 -19.03 23.21
N HIS A 42 3.19 -18.12 23.64
CA HIS A 42 1.76 -18.18 23.33
C HIS A 42 1.45 -17.30 22.13
N LYS A 43 1.06 -17.94 21.02
CA LYS A 43 0.61 -17.28 19.80
C LYS A 43 -0.91 -17.22 19.78
N ARG A 44 -1.45 -16.05 19.42
CA ARG A 44 -2.89 -15.86 19.24
C ARG A 44 -3.18 -14.96 18.04
N LEU A 45 -4.37 -15.11 17.49
CA LEU A 45 -4.90 -14.14 16.52
C LEU A 45 -5.65 -13.06 17.28
N MET A 46 -5.50 -11.83 16.83
CA MET A 46 -6.33 -10.73 17.31
C MET A 46 -7.73 -10.87 16.71
N VAL A 47 -8.76 -10.73 17.53
CA VAL A 47 -10.16 -10.82 17.12
C VAL A 47 -10.88 -9.51 17.42
N ASP A 48 -10.81 -9.04 18.66
CA ASP A 48 -11.54 -7.83 19.13
C ASP A 48 -10.62 -6.78 19.76
N GLU A 49 -9.33 -7.03 19.80
CA GLU A 49 -8.34 -6.16 20.46
C GLU A 49 -8.10 -4.84 19.73
N ILE A 50 -8.37 -4.76 18.42
CA ILE A 50 -8.32 -3.51 17.68
C ILE A 50 -9.60 -2.73 17.98
N VAL A 51 -9.47 -1.63 18.71
CA VAL A 51 -10.61 -0.85 19.19
C VAL A 51 -10.99 0.31 18.28
N SER A 52 -10.04 0.82 17.50
CA SER A 52 -10.25 1.92 16.55
C SER A 52 -9.15 1.95 15.50
N GLY A 53 -9.36 2.70 14.46
CA GLY A 53 -8.39 2.97 13.41
C GLY A 53 -8.95 2.76 12.02
N THR A 54 -8.20 3.27 11.06
CA THR A 54 -8.50 3.16 9.63
C THR A 54 -7.26 2.61 8.92
N ASP A 55 -7.46 1.65 8.04
CA ASP A 55 -6.42 1.18 7.15
C ASP A 55 -6.52 1.90 5.80
N GLU A 56 -5.41 2.44 5.34
CA GLU A 56 -5.31 3.20 4.10
C GLU A 56 -4.37 2.45 3.14
N LEU A 57 -4.92 1.89 2.10
CA LEU A 57 -4.18 1.21 1.04
C LEU A 57 -4.31 1.98 -0.26
N GLY A 58 -3.21 2.33 -0.87
CA GLY A 58 -3.27 3.12 -2.10
C GLY A 58 -1.98 3.14 -2.88
N VAL A 59 -2.03 3.84 -3.98
CA VAL A 59 -0.91 4.12 -4.86
C VAL A 59 -0.66 5.61 -4.87
N LEU A 60 0.57 6.02 -4.61
CA LEU A 60 1.04 7.39 -4.77
C LEU A 60 1.83 7.49 -6.07
N LEU A 61 1.26 8.16 -7.05
CA LEU A 61 1.90 8.48 -8.32
C LEU A 61 2.60 9.83 -8.19
N MET A 62 3.89 9.88 -8.47
CA MET A 62 4.74 11.05 -8.22
C MET A 62 5.56 11.42 -9.45
N GLY A 63 5.96 12.69 -9.55
CA GLY A 63 6.86 13.16 -10.60
C GLY A 63 6.20 13.43 -11.95
N HIS A 64 4.88 13.52 -12.00
CA HIS A 64 4.15 13.95 -13.19
C HIS A 64 3.90 15.49 -13.16
N ALA A 65 3.42 16.04 -14.26
CA ALA A 65 3.22 17.50 -14.42
C ALA A 65 2.30 18.17 -13.39
N ARG A 66 1.50 17.38 -12.64
CA ARG A 66 0.60 17.87 -11.59
C ARG A 66 1.10 17.56 -10.17
N GLY A 67 2.38 17.18 -10.01
CA GLY A 67 3.02 16.89 -8.73
C GLY A 67 2.83 15.45 -8.26
N ALA A 68 2.05 15.23 -7.23
CA ALA A 68 1.71 13.91 -6.72
C ALA A 68 0.20 13.66 -6.74
N TYR A 69 -0.20 12.42 -6.95
CA TYR A 69 -1.59 11.98 -6.90
C TYR A 69 -1.68 10.68 -6.12
N TRP A 70 -2.44 10.70 -5.03
CA TRP A 70 -2.76 9.50 -4.27
C TRP A 70 -4.14 8.98 -4.69
N TYR A 71 -4.23 7.67 -4.91
CA TYR A 71 -5.50 6.98 -5.12
C TYR A 71 -5.51 5.71 -4.28
N GLY A 72 -6.54 5.54 -3.47
CA GLY A 72 -6.61 4.40 -2.58
C GLY A 72 -7.94 4.26 -1.86
N SER A 73 -7.96 3.32 -0.94
CA SER A 73 -9.10 2.96 -0.10
C SER A 73 -8.84 3.32 1.36
N GLN A 74 -9.92 3.64 2.06
CA GLN A 74 -9.94 3.93 3.50
C GLN A 74 -11.02 3.07 4.13
N LEU A 75 -10.63 2.13 5.00
CA LEU A 75 -11.55 1.21 5.67
C LEU A 75 -11.35 1.27 7.18
N SER A 76 -12.38 1.66 7.93
CA SER A 76 -12.32 1.66 9.38
C SER A 76 -12.52 0.27 9.97
N ILE A 77 -12.06 0.06 11.22
CA ILE A 77 -12.26 -1.20 11.93
C ILE A 77 -13.75 -1.49 12.15
N GLU A 78 -14.56 -0.47 12.42
CA GLU A 78 -16.00 -0.61 12.63
C GLU A 78 -16.70 -1.08 11.36
N GLU A 79 -16.34 -0.48 10.22
CA GLU A 79 -16.89 -0.88 8.93
C GLU A 79 -16.45 -2.27 8.53
N ALA A 80 -15.17 -2.59 8.71
CA ALA A 80 -14.64 -3.93 8.44
C ALA A 80 -15.38 -5.01 9.22
N ARG A 81 -15.66 -4.79 10.53
CA ARG A 81 -16.40 -5.74 11.37
C ARG A 81 -17.89 -5.84 11.00
N ARG A 82 -18.47 -4.73 10.51
CA ARG A 82 -19.84 -4.77 10.00
C ARG A 82 -19.95 -5.62 8.73
N LEU A 83 -18.96 -5.53 7.83
CA LEU A 83 -18.92 -6.30 6.59
C LEU A 83 -18.53 -7.76 6.84
N ALA A 84 -17.56 -8.01 7.70
CA ALA A 84 -17.05 -9.34 8.05
C ALA A 84 -16.72 -9.41 9.55
N PRO A 85 -17.63 -9.92 10.38
CA PRO A 85 -17.42 -10.05 11.82
C PRO A 85 -16.12 -10.78 12.16
N ARG A 86 -15.42 -10.31 13.20
CA ARG A 86 -14.12 -10.82 13.66
C ARG A 86 -12.95 -10.59 12.70
N ASN A 87 -13.16 -9.81 11.65
CA ASN A 87 -12.11 -9.38 10.74
C ASN A 87 -11.57 -8.01 11.15
N ASN A 88 -10.46 -7.61 10.55
CA ASN A 88 -9.94 -6.24 10.64
C ASN A 88 -9.85 -5.62 9.24
N ALA A 89 -9.60 -4.31 9.19
CA ALA A 89 -9.59 -3.57 7.93
C ALA A 89 -8.53 -4.10 6.96
N THR A 90 -7.29 -4.26 7.42
CA THR A 90 -6.18 -4.75 6.59
C THR A 90 -6.48 -6.15 6.03
N SER A 91 -6.90 -7.08 6.89
CA SER A 91 -7.20 -8.44 6.44
C SER A 91 -8.35 -8.46 5.44
N LEU A 92 -9.38 -7.65 5.65
CA LEU A 92 -10.53 -7.61 4.74
C LEU A 92 -10.16 -7.06 3.37
N GLN A 93 -9.40 -5.97 3.31
CA GLN A 93 -8.94 -5.39 2.05
C GLN A 93 -8.05 -6.35 1.27
N VAL A 94 -7.10 -7.04 1.95
CA VAL A 94 -6.23 -8.03 1.32
C VAL A 94 -7.04 -9.24 0.81
N THR A 95 -7.90 -9.78 1.64
CA THR A 95 -8.71 -10.96 1.26
C THR A 95 -9.74 -10.66 0.18
N ALA A 96 -10.22 -9.42 0.09
CA ALA A 96 -11.08 -8.97 -1.01
C ALA A 96 -10.36 -9.08 -2.37
N ALA A 97 -9.08 -8.69 -2.43
CA ALA A 97 -8.28 -8.84 -3.64
C ALA A 97 -8.05 -10.32 -4.02
N VAL A 98 -7.79 -11.17 -3.04
CA VAL A 98 -7.67 -12.63 -3.26
C VAL A 98 -8.99 -13.21 -3.77
N LEU A 99 -10.12 -12.84 -3.17
CA LEU A 99 -11.46 -13.26 -3.65
C LEU A 99 -11.70 -12.85 -5.09
N ALA A 100 -11.38 -11.61 -5.44
CA ALA A 100 -11.53 -11.12 -6.80
C ALA A 100 -10.65 -11.89 -7.79
N GLY A 101 -9.41 -12.17 -7.44
CA GLY A 101 -8.52 -12.97 -8.27
C GLY A 101 -9.05 -14.40 -8.49
N VAL A 102 -9.61 -15.03 -7.45
CA VAL A 102 -10.24 -16.37 -7.56
C VAL A 102 -11.47 -16.34 -8.47
N ILE A 103 -12.35 -15.34 -8.30
CA ILE A 103 -13.53 -15.18 -9.17
C ILE A 103 -13.11 -14.96 -10.62
N TRP A 104 -12.15 -14.06 -10.85
CA TRP A 104 -11.61 -13.80 -12.18
C TRP A 104 -11.03 -15.07 -12.82
N ALA A 105 -10.28 -15.87 -12.07
CA ALA A 105 -9.72 -17.14 -12.54
C ALA A 105 -10.81 -18.17 -12.90
N MET A 106 -11.88 -18.23 -12.13
CA MET A 106 -13.03 -19.09 -12.44
C MET A 106 -13.75 -18.66 -13.71
N GLU A 107 -13.84 -17.36 -13.97
CA GLU A 107 -14.41 -16.78 -15.18
C GLU A 107 -13.49 -16.95 -16.41
N ASN A 108 -12.18 -17.12 -16.17
CA ASN A 108 -11.15 -17.22 -17.22
C ASN A 108 -10.32 -18.53 -17.16
N PRO A 109 -10.93 -19.72 -17.14
CA PRO A 109 -10.26 -20.99 -16.79
C PRO A 109 -9.20 -21.46 -17.81
N ARG A 110 -9.10 -20.81 -18.97
CA ARG A 110 -8.17 -21.19 -20.05
C ARG A 110 -6.97 -20.23 -20.18
N ARG A 111 -6.85 -19.24 -19.30
CA ARG A 111 -5.79 -18.24 -19.41
C ARG A 111 -4.42 -18.74 -18.93
N GLY A 112 -4.35 -19.90 -18.29
CA GLY A 112 -3.10 -20.43 -17.74
C GLY A 112 -2.59 -19.62 -16.56
N ILE A 113 -1.28 -19.39 -16.48
CA ILE A 113 -0.66 -18.52 -15.45
C ILE A 113 -0.80 -17.08 -15.92
N VAL A 114 -1.36 -16.25 -15.06
CA VAL A 114 -1.61 -14.82 -15.34
C VAL A 114 -1.18 -14.00 -14.14
N GLU A 115 -0.38 -12.98 -14.39
CA GLU A 115 0.01 -12.02 -13.36
C GLU A 115 -1.12 -11.00 -13.10
N PRO A 116 -1.20 -10.40 -11.90
CA PRO A 116 -2.28 -9.45 -11.56
C PRO A 116 -2.43 -8.29 -12.55
N GLU A 117 -1.33 -7.82 -13.14
CA GLU A 117 -1.30 -6.74 -14.13
C GLU A 117 -1.95 -7.11 -15.48
N GLU A 118 -2.15 -8.40 -15.73
CA GLU A 118 -2.76 -8.92 -16.95
C GLU A 118 -4.26 -9.22 -16.77
N MET A 119 -4.75 -9.10 -15.53
CA MET A 119 -6.17 -9.28 -15.22
C MET A 119 -6.98 -8.05 -15.65
N ASP A 120 -8.25 -8.25 -15.92
CA ASP A 120 -9.20 -7.17 -16.11
C ASP A 120 -9.41 -6.43 -14.76
N PHE A 121 -8.76 -5.29 -14.62
CA PHE A 121 -8.80 -4.52 -13.38
C PHE A 121 -10.19 -3.98 -13.04
N GLU A 122 -11.03 -3.69 -14.03
CA GLU A 122 -12.41 -3.21 -13.81
C GLU A 122 -13.23 -4.33 -13.15
N ARG A 123 -13.10 -5.56 -13.65
CA ARG A 123 -13.76 -6.72 -13.06
C ARG A 123 -13.24 -7.04 -11.65
N VAL A 124 -11.93 -6.96 -11.45
CA VAL A 124 -11.32 -7.15 -10.14
C VAL A 124 -11.81 -6.10 -9.13
N LEU A 125 -11.83 -4.83 -9.52
CA LEU A 125 -12.34 -3.74 -8.68
C LEU A 125 -13.83 -3.86 -8.39
N GLU A 126 -14.65 -4.29 -9.36
CA GLU A 126 -16.09 -4.54 -9.15
C GLU A 126 -16.32 -5.52 -7.99
N VAL A 127 -15.51 -6.58 -7.90
CA VAL A 127 -15.61 -7.58 -6.82
C VAL A 127 -15.05 -7.02 -5.50
N CYS A 128 -13.94 -6.29 -5.55
CA CYS A 128 -13.27 -5.78 -4.34
C CYS A 128 -14.00 -4.59 -3.70
N ALA A 129 -14.56 -3.68 -4.50
CA ALA A 129 -15.06 -2.39 -4.06
C ALA A 129 -15.98 -2.45 -2.83
N PRO A 130 -16.91 -3.43 -2.68
CA PRO A 130 -17.76 -3.54 -1.49
C PRO A 130 -17.01 -3.73 -0.17
N TYR A 131 -15.75 -4.18 -0.23
CA TYR A 131 -14.92 -4.52 0.94
C TYR A 131 -13.73 -3.58 1.15
N LEU A 132 -13.57 -2.59 0.29
CA LEU A 132 -12.41 -1.67 0.36
C LEU A 132 -12.70 -0.41 1.18
N GLY A 133 -13.96 -0.16 1.56
CA GLY A 133 -14.37 1.09 2.17
C GLY A 133 -14.41 2.22 1.16
N LYS A 134 -14.06 3.44 1.59
CA LYS A 134 -14.13 4.62 0.73
C LYS A 134 -12.95 4.64 -0.24
N LEU A 135 -13.23 4.57 -1.53
CA LEU A 135 -12.25 4.85 -2.58
C LEU A 135 -12.16 6.35 -2.82
N THR A 136 -10.96 6.90 -2.80
CA THR A 136 -10.73 8.33 -3.01
C THR A 136 -9.44 8.59 -3.75
N GLY A 137 -9.40 9.72 -4.46
CA GLY A 137 -8.20 10.21 -5.12
C GLY A 137 -7.97 11.68 -4.79
N ALA A 138 -6.73 12.05 -4.53
CA ALA A 138 -6.37 13.40 -4.18
C ALA A 138 -5.03 13.80 -4.81
N TYR A 139 -4.98 15.02 -5.34
CA TYR A 139 -3.72 15.67 -5.73
C TYR A 139 -3.06 16.31 -4.52
N SER A 140 -1.75 16.31 -4.52
CA SER A 140 -0.92 16.96 -3.50
C SER A 140 0.27 17.64 -4.16
N ASP A 141 0.69 18.74 -3.58
CA ASP A 141 1.94 19.45 -3.90
C ASP A 141 3.13 18.94 -3.07
N TRP A 142 2.90 17.89 -2.26
CA TRP A 142 3.94 17.25 -1.48
C TRP A 142 5.09 16.74 -2.36
N THR A 143 6.29 16.97 -1.89
CA THR A 143 7.52 16.37 -2.43
C THR A 143 8.36 15.81 -1.28
N PRO A 144 9.28 14.86 -1.54
CA PRO A 144 10.16 14.34 -0.50
C PRO A 144 11.12 15.38 0.10
N LEU A 145 11.16 16.59 -0.47
CA LEU A 145 11.96 17.71 0.03
C LEU A 145 11.16 18.70 0.89
N LEU A 146 9.82 18.55 0.94
CA LEU A 146 8.96 19.43 1.74
C LEU A 146 9.32 19.29 3.22
N ASP A 147 9.48 20.42 3.90
CA ASP A 147 9.81 20.53 5.33
C ASP A 147 11.06 19.73 5.76
N ARG A 148 11.93 19.39 4.81
CA ARG A 148 13.15 18.64 5.07
C ARG A 148 14.27 19.56 5.52
N GLY A 149 14.13 20.10 6.73
CA GLY A 149 15.19 20.82 7.44
C GLY A 149 15.93 19.86 8.38
N ARG A 150 17.24 19.65 8.14
CA ARG A 150 18.07 18.84 9.01
C ARG A 150 19.30 19.61 9.48
N LEU A 151 19.78 19.23 10.65
CA LEU A 151 20.97 19.82 11.25
C LEU A 151 22.24 19.50 10.45
N PHE A 152 22.29 18.32 9.85
CA PHE A 152 23.41 17.85 9.05
C PHE A 152 23.08 17.91 7.56
N ALA A 153 24.10 18.16 6.74
CA ALA A 153 23.97 18.17 5.30
C ALA A 153 23.59 16.77 4.77
N GLU A 154 22.65 16.75 3.84
CA GLU A 154 22.21 15.53 3.15
C GLU A 154 22.57 15.62 1.65
N ASP A 155 22.88 14.49 1.05
CA ASP A 155 23.04 14.37 -0.40
C ASP A 155 21.66 14.36 -1.08
N LEU A 156 21.15 15.54 -1.41
CA LEU A 156 19.84 15.74 -2.02
C LEU A 156 19.98 16.29 -3.42
N ASP A 157 19.06 15.90 -4.29
CA ASP A 157 18.85 16.53 -5.58
C ASP A 157 17.68 17.51 -5.46
N ARG A 158 18.01 18.82 -5.41
CA ARG A 158 17.01 19.88 -5.28
C ARG A 158 16.41 20.31 -6.60
N ASP A 159 17.11 20.02 -7.71
CA ASP A 159 16.67 20.35 -9.06
C ASP A 159 15.67 19.33 -9.59
N ASP A 160 15.78 18.07 -9.12
CA ASP A 160 14.81 17.02 -9.40
C ASP A 160 14.31 16.39 -8.08
N PRO A 161 13.25 16.93 -7.47
CA PRO A 161 12.78 16.50 -6.16
C PRO A 161 12.34 15.03 -6.12
N TRP A 162 11.99 14.44 -7.26
CA TRP A 162 11.45 13.09 -7.35
C TRP A 162 12.51 11.98 -7.48
N GLN A 163 13.79 12.35 -7.47
CA GLN A 163 14.87 11.36 -7.50
C GLN A 163 14.84 10.47 -6.25
N PHE A 164 15.10 9.17 -6.45
CA PHE A 164 15.03 8.17 -5.39
C PHE A 164 15.87 8.55 -4.15
N LYS A 165 17.04 9.15 -4.34
CA LYS A 165 17.90 9.56 -3.24
C LYS A 165 17.22 10.52 -2.26
N ASN A 166 16.24 11.32 -2.75
CA ASN A 166 15.50 12.26 -1.92
C ASN A 166 14.49 11.60 -0.97
N PHE A 167 14.15 10.34 -1.20
CA PHE A 167 13.26 9.57 -0.32
C PHE A 167 14.00 8.89 0.83
N ARG A 168 15.31 8.73 0.69
CA ARG A 168 16.11 8.10 1.74
C ARG A 168 16.23 9.01 2.96
N VAL A 169 16.11 8.43 4.15
CA VAL A 169 16.44 9.05 5.44
C VAL A 169 17.71 8.37 5.94
N SER A 170 18.72 9.16 6.23
CA SER A 170 19.99 8.71 6.81
C SER A 170 19.92 8.70 8.32
#